data_2f780ad16d7e10023e7915b00fd97b13
#
_entry.id   2f780ad16d7e10023e7915b00fd97b13
#
_cell.length_a   1.000
_cell.length_b   1.000
_cell.length_c   1.000
_cell.angle_alpha   90.00
_cell.angle_beta   90.00
_cell.angle_gamma   90.00
#
_symmetry.space_group_name_H-M   'P 1'
#
loop_
_entity.id
_entity.type
_entity.pdbx_description
1 polymer ?
#
loop_
_entity_poly.entity_id
_entity_poly.type
_entity_poly.pdbx_seq_one_letter_code
_entity_poly.pdbx_strand_id
1 'polypeptide(L)'
;MSRILLVGESWFHYSVEVKGFDSYTHGGYEVGTEWLAAAFSQGGHDFTHLPSHLVATEWPVDLTAFDLVLLSDVGENTFLLTPETFVRGERRTNPLVAIADYVRTGGAFGMIGGYLSFGGIDGRAHYANSAIASTLPVLISPFDDRVELPEGTDPTIDIPGHPALGGATSLGPLLGYNRLAARTDAEVVARCGDDPLLTVWNVGGGRAFAYASDCGPHWAAPSYLASSDYAALWNGIVTWATGERGSN
;
A
#
# COMPACT_ATOMS: atom_id res chain seq x y z
N MET A 1 -8.24 19.18 2.18
CA MET A 1 -8.49 18.42 0.94
C MET A 1 -7.13 18.07 0.34
N SER A 2 -6.79 16.79 0.23
CA SER A 2 -5.52 16.30 -0.32
C SER A 2 -5.78 15.53 -1.60
N ARG A 3 -4.84 15.56 -2.54
CA ARG A 3 -4.85 14.79 -3.79
C ARG A 3 -4.07 13.51 -3.57
N ILE A 4 -4.71 12.38 -3.71
CA ILE A 4 -4.16 11.05 -3.40
C ILE A 4 -4.06 10.24 -4.67
N LEU A 5 -2.88 9.68 -4.96
CA LEU A 5 -2.67 8.68 -6.01
C LEU A 5 -2.50 7.32 -5.35
N LEU A 6 -3.36 6.36 -5.69
CA LEU A 6 -3.17 4.95 -5.37
C LEU A 6 -2.77 4.20 -6.64
N VAL A 7 -1.69 3.44 -6.58
CA VAL A 7 -1.21 2.59 -7.66
C VAL A 7 -1.30 1.13 -7.22
N GLY A 8 -1.89 0.29 -8.07
CA GLY A 8 -2.09 -1.12 -7.77
C GLY A 8 -3.55 -1.48 -7.50
N GLU A 9 -3.80 -2.35 -6.54
CA GLU A 9 -5.14 -2.77 -6.07
C GLU A 9 -6.08 -3.15 -7.20
N SER A 10 -5.53 -3.85 -8.20
CA SER A 10 -6.27 -4.34 -9.36
C SER A 10 -5.55 -5.52 -10.00
N TRP A 11 -6.30 -6.54 -10.40
CA TRP A 11 -5.74 -7.77 -10.93
C TRP A 11 -6.64 -8.43 -11.98
N PHE A 12 -6.00 -9.26 -12.80
CA PHE A 12 -6.68 -10.23 -13.64
C PHE A 12 -6.58 -11.60 -13.00
N HIS A 13 -7.66 -12.34 -12.95
CA HIS A 13 -7.64 -13.75 -12.56
C HIS A 13 -8.00 -14.64 -13.74
N TYR A 14 -7.43 -15.85 -13.75
CA TYR A 14 -7.71 -16.88 -14.72
C TYR A 14 -7.95 -18.20 -14.01
N SER A 15 -9.05 -18.85 -14.36
CA SER A 15 -9.36 -20.19 -13.88
C SER A 15 -9.43 -21.16 -15.04
N VAL A 16 -8.89 -22.35 -14.86
CA VAL A 16 -8.97 -23.45 -15.82
C VAL A 16 -9.83 -24.54 -15.21
N GLU A 17 -10.95 -24.84 -15.84
CA GLU A 17 -11.78 -25.97 -15.46
C GLU A 17 -11.52 -27.15 -16.37
N VAL A 18 -11.32 -28.35 -15.76
CA VAL A 18 -11.09 -29.59 -16.47
C VAL A 18 -12.21 -30.56 -16.12
N LYS A 19 -12.95 -31.02 -17.13
CA LYS A 19 -14.08 -31.96 -17.00
C LYS A 19 -13.86 -33.15 -17.93
N GLY A 20 -13.11 -34.14 -17.43
CA GLY A 20 -12.69 -35.28 -18.26
C GLY A 20 -11.68 -34.85 -19.31
N PHE A 21 -12.01 -35.00 -20.59
CA PHE A 21 -11.18 -34.54 -21.71
C PHE A 21 -11.44 -33.07 -22.09
N ASP A 22 -12.52 -32.49 -21.62
CA ASP A 22 -12.89 -31.12 -21.93
C ASP A 22 -12.26 -30.16 -20.92
N SER A 23 -11.72 -29.04 -21.40
CA SER A 23 -11.21 -27.97 -20.56
C SER A 23 -11.59 -26.63 -21.16
N TYR A 24 -11.84 -25.65 -20.30
CA TYR A 24 -12.04 -24.26 -20.69
C TYR A 24 -11.43 -23.30 -19.68
N THR A 25 -11.03 -22.15 -20.17
CA THR A 25 -10.45 -21.06 -19.35
C THR A 25 -11.45 -19.93 -19.28
N HIS A 26 -11.64 -19.39 -18.10
CA HIS A 26 -12.35 -18.16 -17.89
C HIS A 26 -11.56 -17.26 -16.94
N GLY A 27 -11.83 -15.97 -16.98
CA GLY A 27 -11.17 -15.01 -16.12
C GLY A 27 -11.95 -13.70 -16.06
N GLY A 28 -11.51 -12.81 -15.21
CA GLY A 28 -12.09 -11.51 -14.99
C GLY A 28 -11.03 -10.48 -14.58
N TYR A 29 -11.46 -9.24 -14.57
CA TYR A 29 -10.71 -8.12 -14.03
C TYR A 29 -11.42 -7.62 -12.79
N GLU A 30 -10.66 -7.38 -11.72
CA GLU A 30 -11.17 -6.92 -10.44
C GLU A 30 -10.37 -5.71 -9.93
N VAL A 31 -11.03 -4.91 -9.08
CA VAL A 31 -10.48 -3.71 -8.44
C VAL A 31 -10.86 -3.75 -6.97
N GLY A 32 -9.86 -3.65 -6.07
CA GLY A 32 -10.04 -3.74 -4.61
C GLY A 32 -10.16 -2.40 -3.89
N THR A 33 -10.31 -1.28 -4.60
CA THR A 33 -10.18 0.07 -4.03
C THR A 33 -11.45 0.62 -3.37
N GLU A 34 -12.58 -0.07 -3.42
CA GLU A 34 -13.90 0.50 -3.07
C GLU A 34 -13.99 1.05 -1.64
N TRP A 35 -13.45 0.31 -0.67
CA TRP A 35 -13.49 0.70 0.75
C TRP A 35 -12.58 1.91 1.03
N LEU A 36 -11.38 1.87 0.46
CA LEU A 36 -10.40 2.95 0.62
C LEU A 36 -10.88 4.23 -0.07
N ALA A 37 -11.42 4.11 -1.28
CA ALA A 37 -12.01 5.23 -2.01
C ALA A 37 -13.19 5.86 -1.24
N ALA A 38 -14.04 5.03 -0.63
CA ALA A 38 -15.15 5.50 0.20
C ALA A 38 -14.64 6.25 1.44
N ALA A 39 -13.61 5.74 2.12
CA ALA A 39 -13.01 6.40 3.28
C ALA A 39 -12.41 7.77 2.91
N PHE A 40 -11.66 7.86 1.81
CA PHE A 40 -11.09 9.13 1.35
C PHE A 40 -12.16 10.13 0.90
N SER A 41 -13.22 9.65 0.23
CA SER A 41 -14.36 10.50 -0.14
C SER A 41 -15.07 11.10 1.09
N GLN A 42 -15.24 10.31 2.16
CA GLN A 42 -15.78 10.82 3.44
C GLN A 42 -14.88 11.89 4.06
N GLY A 43 -13.56 11.78 3.90
CA GLY A 43 -12.58 12.80 4.34
C GLY A 43 -12.50 14.02 3.42
N GLY A 44 -13.24 14.05 2.31
CA GLY A 44 -13.21 15.15 1.34
C GLY A 44 -11.91 15.23 0.54
N HIS A 45 -11.20 14.10 0.36
CA HIS A 45 -9.99 14.01 -0.44
C HIS A 45 -10.29 13.73 -1.90
N ASP A 46 -9.40 14.15 -2.79
CA ASP A 46 -9.42 13.82 -4.22
C ASP A 46 -8.59 12.53 -4.44
N PHE A 47 -9.25 11.50 -4.95
CA PHE A 47 -8.68 10.16 -5.07
C PHE A 47 -8.55 9.76 -6.53
N THR A 48 -7.32 9.48 -6.95
CA THR A 48 -6.97 8.95 -8.27
C THR A 48 -6.46 7.52 -8.12
N HIS A 49 -7.06 6.59 -8.84
CA HIS A 49 -6.60 5.20 -8.91
C HIS A 49 -5.88 4.95 -10.23
N LEU A 50 -4.65 4.44 -10.16
CA LEU A 50 -3.88 3.93 -11.30
C LEU A 50 -3.81 2.39 -11.21
N PRO A 51 -4.62 1.66 -11.98
CA PRO A 51 -4.60 0.20 -12.02
C PRO A 51 -3.25 -0.37 -12.42
N SER A 52 -2.88 -1.53 -11.88
CA SER A 52 -1.57 -2.19 -12.11
C SER A 52 -1.21 -2.31 -13.59
N HIS A 53 -2.17 -2.69 -14.45
CA HIS A 53 -1.92 -2.90 -15.88
C HIS A 53 -1.74 -1.61 -16.70
N LEU A 54 -2.10 -0.45 -16.14
CA LEU A 54 -1.94 0.85 -16.78
C LEU A 54 -0.66 1.59 -16.36
N VAL A 55 0.09 1.07 -15.38
CA VAL A 55 1.33 1.70 -14.89
C VAL A 55 2.31 1.99 -16.04
N ALA A 56 2.45 1.08 -17.00
CA ALA A 56 3.36 1.27 -18.12
C ALA A 56 2.99 2.45 -19.03
N THR A 57 1.71 2.78 -19.16
CA THR A 57 1.18 3.76 -20.13
C THR A 57 0.69 5.05 -19.50
N GLU A 58 0.25 5.01 -18.24
CA GLU A 58 -0.43 6.12 -17.57
C GLU A 58 0.32 6.62 -16.31
N TRP A 59 1.57 6.18 -16.10
CA TRP A 59 2.38 6.69 -15.00
C TRP A 59 2.50 8.22 -15.08
N PRO A 60 2.18 8.97 -13.99
CA PRO A 60 2.23 10.41 -14.00
C PRO A 60 3.65 10.94 -14.23
N VAL A 61 3.78 11.96 -15.07
CA VAL A 61 5.07 12.60 -15.36
C VAL A 61 5.59 13.37 -14.14
N ASP A 62 4.68 13.91 -13.33
CA ASP A 62 5.00 14.73 -12.16
C ASP A 62 4.21 14.26 -10.94
N LEU A 63 4.89 13.65 -9.96
CA LEU A 63 4.31 13.20 -8.70
C LEU A 63 3.97 14.38 -7.77
N THR A 64 4.50 15.57 -7.98
CA THR A 64 4.15 16.76 -7.16
C THR A 64 2.72 17.25 -7.40
N ALA A 65 2.05 16.73 -8.44
CA ALA A 65 0.62 16.90 -8.64
C ALA A 65 -0.21 16.26 -7.52
N PHE A 66 0.36 15.33 -6.75
CA PHE A 66 -0.29 14.63 -5.64
C PHE A 66 0.33 15.03 -4.31
N ASP A 67 -0.48 15.00 -3.26
CA ASP A 67 -0.04 15.28 -1.90
C ASP A 67 0.37 13.98 -1.16
N LEU A 68 -0.17 12.83 -1.60
CA LEU A 68 0.16 11.49 -1.10
C LEU A 68 0.16 10.48 -2.26
N VAL A 69 1.20 9.67 -2.33
CA VAL A 69 1.32 8.52 -3.26
C VAL A 69 1.26 7.23 -2.45
N LEU A 70 0.42 6.29 -2.88
CA LEU A 70 0.21 4.99 -2.25
C LEU A 70 0.53 3.86 -3.24
N LEU A 71 1.19 2.82 -2.77
CA LEU A 71 1.28 1.53 -3.45
C LEU A 71 0.54 0.47 -2.65
N SER A 72 -0.31 -0.31 -3.30
CA SER A 72 -1.05 -1.43 -2.71
C SER A 72 -1.15 -2.58 -3.69
N ASP A 73 -0.79 -3.77 -3.26
CA ASP A 73 -0.86 -5.05 -3.99
C ASP A 73 -0.38 -4.96 -5.45
N VAL A 74 0.78 -4.35 -5.67
CA VAL A 74 1.46 -4.22 -6.96
C VAL A 74 2.95 -4.46 -6.81
N GLY A 75 3.49 -5.47 -7.48
CA GLY A 75 4.92 -5.84 -7.38
C GLY A 75 5.86 -4.91 -8.15
N GLU A 76 7.13 -4.89 -7.73
CA GLU A 76 8.21 -4.06 -8.32
C GLU A 76 8.30 -4.22 -9.84
N ASN A 77 8.14 -5.45 -10.35
CA ASN A 77 8.25 -5.76 -11.77
C ASN A 77 7.24 -4.99 -12.65
N THR A 78 6.09 -4.61 -12.11
CA THR A 78 5.10 -3.79 -12.83
C THR A 78 5.67 -2.43 -13.23
N PHE A 79 6.58 -1.88 -12.42
CA PHE A 79 7.25 -0.60 -12.69
C PHE A 79 8.50 -0.75 -13.56
N LEU A 80 9.21 -1.87 -13.45
CA LEU A 80 10.52 -2.07 -14.08
C LEU A 80 10.44 -2.78 -15.42
N LEU A 81 9.53 -3.75 -15.58
CA LEU A 81 9.42 -4.62 -16.74
C LEU A 81 8.27 -4.19 -17.68
N THR A 82 8.27 -2.90 -18.03
CA THR A 82 7.31 -2.42 -19.03
C THR A 82 7.60 -3.02 -20.40
N PRO A 83 6.62 -3.06 -21.34
CA PRO A 83 6.84 -3.58 -22.69
C PRO A 83 8.03 -2.92 -23.41
N GLU A 84 8.26 -1.62 -23.17
CA GLU A 84 9.41 -0.90 -23.71
C GLU A 84 10.72 -1.51 -23.24
N THR A 85 10.85 -1.72 -21.94
CA THR A 85 12.08 -2.26 -21.34
C THR A 85 12.22 -3.75 -21.61
N PHE A 86 11.16 -4.53 -21.30
CA PHE A 86 11.25 -6.00 -21.31
C PHE A 86 11.24 -6.59 -22.73
N VAL A 87 10.41 -6.03 -23.63
CA VAL A 87 10.25 -6.55 -25.00
C VAL A 87 11.19 -5.85 -25.99
N ARG A 88 11.34 -4.52 -25.86
CA ARG A 88 12.08 -3.72 -26.87
C ARG A 88 13.50 -3.33 -26.44
N GLY A 89 13.88 -3.54 -25.17
CA GLY A 89 15.18 -3.16 -24.64
C GLY A 89 15.42 -1.64 -24.59
N GLU A 90 14.34 -0.86 -24.53
CA GLU A 90 14.39 0.60 -24.49
C GLU A 90 14.62 1.10 -23.06
N ARG A 91 15.39 2.18 -22.94
CA ARG A 91 15.59 2.85 -21.65
C ARG A 91 14.36 3.65 -21.26
N ARG A 92 13.97 3.54 -19.98
CA ARG A 92 12.93 4.37 -19.37
C ARG A 92 13.36 4.89 -18.01
N THR A 93 12.73 5.97 -17.57
CA THR A 93 12.85 6.42 -16.16
C THR A 93 12.29 5.35 -15.25
N ASN A 94 12.94 5.13 -14.11
CA ASN A 94 12.46 4.19 -13.10
C ASN A 94 11.43 4.89 -12.19
N PRO A 95 10.15 4.49 -12.20
CA PRO A 95 9.11 5.10 -11.38
C PRO A 95 9.39 5.02 -9.87
N LEU A 96 10.05 3.95 -9.41
CA LEU A 96 10.38 3.79 -7.99
C LEU A 96 11.48 4.75 -7.53
N VAL A 97 12.40 5.13 -8.42
CA VAL A 97 13.36 6.21 -8.16
C VAL A 97 12.62 7.55 -8.07
N ALA A 98 11.67 7.80 -8.96
CA ALA A 98 10.86 9.02 -8.94
C ALA A 98 10.06 9.14 -7.62
N ILE A 99 9.47 8.04 -7.11
CA ILE A 99 8.81 8.03 -5.78
C ILE A 99 9.83 8.35 -4.68
N ALA A 100 11.00 7.70 -4.69
CA ALA A 100 12.01 7.94 -3.66
C ALA A 100 12.50 9.39 -3.63
N ASP A 101 12.69 10.00 -4.79
CA ASP A 101 13.08 11.41 -4.91
C ASP A 101 11.94 12.34 -4.50
N TYR A 102 10.69 12.04 -4.88
CA TYR A 102 9.50 12.76 -4.43
C TYR A 102 9.40 12.82 -2.90
N VAL A 103 9.62 11.70 -2.22
CA VAL A 103 9.62 11.65 -0.74
C VAL A 103 10.77 12.50 -0.16
N ARG A 104 12.00 12.34 -0.67
CA ARG A 104 13.16 13.09 -0.17
C ARG A 104 12.99 14.59 -0.29
N THR A 105 12.24 15.06 -1.28
CA THR A 105 11.99 16.48 -1.54
C THR A 105 10.72 17.03 -0.87
N GLY A 106 10.05 16.24 -0.02
CA GLY A 106 8.94 16.73 0.81
C GLY A 106 7.58 16.09 0.52
N GLY A 107 7.51 15.11 -0.39
CA GLY A 107 6.29 14.35 -0.69
C GLY A 107 5.92 13.34 0.40
N ALA A 108 4.68 12.87 0.37
CA ALA A 108 4.23 11.81 1.26
C ALA A 108 4.04 10.48 0.50
N PHE A 109 4.48 9.38 1.11
CA PHE A 109 4.42 8.06 0.50
C PHE A 109 3.97 7.01 1.49
N GLY A 110 3.15 6.04 1.04
CA GLY A 110 2.77 4.88 1.82
C GLY A 110 2.75 3.59 1.02
N MET A 111 3.11 2.49 1.68
CA MET A 111 2.89 1.15 1.16
C MET A 111 1.90 0.42 2.05
N ILE A 112 0.88 -0.14 1.42
CA ILE A 112 -0.18 -0.94 2.04
C ILE A 112 0.14 -2.41 1.74
N GLY A 113 -0.06 -3.29 2.70
CA GLY A 113 0.17 -4.72 2.59
C GLY A 113 -0.69 -5.42 1.54
N GLY A 114 -0.38 -6.67 1.31
CA GLY A 114 -1.01 -7.51 0.30
C GLY A 114 -0.03 -8.54 -0.25
N TYR A 115 -0.49 -9.40 -1.14
CA TYR A 115 0.31 -10.46 -1.73
C TYR A 115 1.46 -9.96 -2.60
N LEU A 116 1.33 -8.77 -3.21
CA LEU A 116 2.36 -8.16 -4.02
C LEU A 116 2.85 -6.81 -3.45
N SER A 117 2.84 -6.68 -2.12
CA SER A 117 3.46 -5.58 -1.38
C SER A 117 4.68 -6.09 -0.61
N PHE A 118 5.62 -5.24 -0.28
CA PHE A 118 6.83 -5.54 0.50
C PHE A 118 7.66 -6.70 -0.07
N GLY A 119 7.82 -7.82 0.65
CA GLY A 119 8.37 -9.08 0.14
C GLY A 119 7.35 -9.84 -0.69
N GLY A 120 6.15 -9.96 -0.14
CA GLY A 120 4.97 -10.57 -0.74
C GLY A 120 5.01 -12.08 -0.83
N ILE A 121 4.01 -12.64 -1.50
CA ILE A 121 3.86 -14.09 -1.72
C ILE A 121 5.11 -14.67 -2.42
N ASP A 122 5.72 -15.69 -1.85
CA ASP A 122 6.96 -16.31 -2.35
C ASP A 122 8.10 -15.29 -2.55
N GLY A 123 8.07 -14.12 -1.90
CA GLY A 123 9.01 -13.02 -2.10
C GLY A 123 8.86 -12.30 -3.45
N ARG A 124 7.70 -12.42 -4.13
CA ARG A 124 7.52 -11.97 -5.52
C ARG A 124 7.29 -10.47 -5.70
N ALA A 125 6.97 -9.75 -4.64
CA ALA A 125 6.83 -8.29 -4.71
C ALA A 125 8.18 -7.59 -4.94
N HIS A 126 9.28 -8.15 -4.43
CA HIS A 126 10.68 -7.78 -4.68
C HIS A 126 11.15 -6.41 -4.17
N TYR A 127 10.41 -5.72 -3.31
CA TYR A 127 10.77 -4.35 -2.90
C TYR A 127 12.00 -4.25 -1.98
N ALA A 128 12.52 -5.35 -1.43
CA ALA A 128 13.65 -5.34 -0.49
C ALA A 128 14.90 -4.61 -1.01
N ASN A 129 15.14 -4.64 -2.33
CA ASN A 129 16.30 -3.99 -2.98
C ASN A 129 15.88 -2.85 -3.92
N SER A 130 14.63 -2.43 -3.88
CA SER A 130 14.12 -1.35 -4.70
C SER A 130 14.57 0.03 -4.20
N ALA A 131 14.44 1.05 -5.05
CA ALA A 131 14.77 2.43 -4.69
C ALA A 131 13.92 2.94 -3.51
N ILE A 132 12.64 2.51 -3.41
CA ILE A 132 11.73 2.94 -2.35
C ILE A 132 11.99 2.25 -1.01
N ALA A 133 12.71 1.14 -0.96
CA ALA A 133 13.04 0.46 0.30
C ALA A 133 13.73 1.40 1.29
N SER A 134 14.53 2.35 0.79
CA SER A 134 15.24 3.34 1.62
C SER A 134 14.33 4.47 2.14
N THR A 135 13.12 4.60 1.64
CA THR A 135 12.15 5.62 2.04
C THR A 135 11.02 5.08 2.90
N LEU A 136 10.89 3.76 3.03
CA LEU A 136 9.91 3.12 3.89
C LEU A 136 10.40 3.01 5.33
N PRO A 137 9.50 3.12 6.33
CA PRO A 137 9.84 3.04 7.77
C PRO A 137 10.21 1.63 8.24
N VAL A 138 10.24 0.66 7.33
CA VAL A 138 10.43 -0.75 7.62
C VAL A 138 11.56 -1.35 6.80
N LEU A 139 12.11 -2.46 7.29
CA LEU A 139 12.99 -3.35 6.56
C LEU A 139 12.15 -4.46 5.95
N ILE A 140 12.33 -4.69 4.66
CA ILE A 140 11.55 -5.66 3.87
C ILE A 140 12.36 -6.94 3.74
N SER A 141 11.72 -8.09 4.02
CA SER A 141 12.30 -9.40 3.75
C SER A 141 12.41 -9.65 2.24
N PRO A 142 13.52 -10.25 1.74
CA PRO A 142 13.57 -10.71 0.35
C PRO A 142 12.82 -12.04 0.12
N PHE A 143 12.23 -12.61 1.15
CA PHE A 143 11.48 -13.86 1.13
C PHE A 143 9.99 -13.61 1.36
N ASP A 144 9.19 -14.68 1.28
CA ASP A 144 7.77 -14.65 1.65
C ASP A 144 7.62 -14.08 3.07
N ASP A 145 6.87 -13.01 3.20
CA ASP A 145 6.66 -12.31 4.46
C ASP A 145 5.19 -12.34 4.93
N ARG A 146 4.33 -13.13 4.26
CA ARG A 146 2.93 -13.25 4.64
C ARG A 146 2.75 -13.96 5.98
N VAL A 147 1.79 -13.48 6.73
CA VAL A 147 1.22 -14.14 7.91
C VAL A 147 -0.28 -14.29 7.70
N GLU A 148 -0.75 -15.52 7.54
CA GLU A 148 -2.17 -15.83 7.37
C GLU A 148 -2.78 -16.26 8.70
N LEU A 149 -3.85 -15.61 9.11
CA LEU A 149 -4.52 -15.82 10.40
C LEU A 149 -6.04 -16.00 10.16
N PRO A 150 -6.48 -17.15 9.72
CA PRO A 150 -7.90 -17.38 9.43
C PRO A 150 -8.82 -17.24 10.66
N GLU A 151 -8.26 -17.38 11.87
CA GLU A 151 -8.94 -17.11 13.14
C GLU A 151 -9.09 -15.61 13.44
N GLY A 152 -8.36 -14.78 12.72
CA GLY A 152 -8.29 -13.34 12.93
C GLY A 152 -7.35 -12.91 14.06
N THR A 153 -6.91 -11.67 14.01
CA THR A 153 -6.15 -11.00 15.08
C THR A 153 -6.71 -9.59 15.28
N ASP A 154 -6.73 -9.15 16.54
CA ASP A 154 -7.05 -7.77 16.90
C ASP A 154 -5.74 -7.02 17.18
N PRO A 155 -5.38 -6.05 16.33
CA PRO A 155 -4.16 -5.27 16.52
C PRO A 155 -4.18 -4.45 17.81
N THR A 156 -3.00 -4.24 18.39
CA THR A 156 -2.80 -3.34 19.52
C THR A 156 -2.31 -1.97 19.03
N ILE A 157 -2.81 -0.91 19.66
CA ILE A 157 -2.34 0.46 19.43
C ILE A 157 -1.30 0.79 20.47
N ASP A 158 -0.02 0.93 20.05
CA ASP A 158 1.09 1.23 20.94
C ASP A 158 1.11 2.71 21.34
N ILE A 159 0.65 3.61 20.47
CA ILE A 159 0.64 5.06 20.70
C ILE A 159 -0.79 5.58 20.55
N PRO A 160 -1.63 5.45 21.60
CA PRO A 160 -2.99 6.00 21.58
C PRO A 160 -2.98 7.50 21.34
N GLY A 161 -3.85 7.98 20.45
CA GLY A 161 -3.93 9.40 20.10
C GLY A 161 -2.88 9.89 19.10
N HIS A 162 -2.05 8.99 18.53
CA HIS A 162 -1.17 9.37 17.43
C HIS A 162 -1.98 9.95 16.25
N PRO A 163 -1.56 11.08 15.63
CA PRO A 163 -2.33 11.75 14.57
C PRO A 163 -2.70 10.85 13.39
N ALA A 164 -1.83 9.89 13.02
CA ALA A 164 -2.10 8.95 11.94
C ALA A 164 -3.28 7.98 12.22
N LEU A 165 -3.72 7.85 13.47
CA LEU A 165 -4.91 7.07 13.81
C LEU A 165 -6.23 7.79 13.46
N GLY A 166 -6.22 9.13 13.34
CA GLY A 166 -7.43 9.91 13.07
C GLY A 166 -8.53 9.75 14.12
N GLY A 167 -8.17 9.27 15.32
CA GLY A 167 -9.12 8.94 16.40
C GLY A 167 -9.64 7.50 16.37
N ALA A 168 -9.16 6.64 15.46
CA ALA A 168 -9.49 5.21 15.48
C ALA A 168 -9.05 4.56 16.80
N THR A 169 -9.90 3.71 17.33
CA THR A 169 -9.69 2.98 18.59
C THR A 169 -9.52 1.49 18.39
N SER A 170 -9.84 0.98 17.19
CA SER A 170 -9.63 -0.40 16.75
C SER A 170 -9.12 -0.44 15.32
N LEU A 171 -8.22 -1.38 15.01
CA LEU A 171 -7.63 -1.56 13.68
C LEU A 171 -7.90 -2.96 13.11
N GLY A 172 -8.95 -3.63 13.57
CA GLY A 172 -9.26 -5.00 13.15
C GLY A 172 -10.70 -5.40 13.42
N PRO A 173 -11.02 -6.70 13.27
CA PRO A 173 -10.06 -7.82 13.12
C PRO A 173 -9.40 -7.89 11.74
N LEU A 174 -8.15 -8.37 11.72
CA LEU A 174 -7.38 -8.65 10.51
C LEU A 174 -7.14 -10.15 10.37
N LEU A 175 -7.16 -10.66 9.15
CA LEU A 175 -6.97 -12.08 8.81
C LEU A 175 -5.56 -12.39 8.29
N GLY A 176 -4.71 -11.38 8.14
CA GLY A 176 -3.33 -11.52 7.71
C GLY A 176 -2.61 -10.19 7.58
N TYR A 177 -1.29 -10.29 7.40
CA TYR A 177 -0.41 -9.13 7.21
C TYR A 177 0.95 -9.55 6.64
N ASN A 178 1.75 -8.59 6.17
CA ASN A 178 3.15 -8.81 5.84
C ASN A 178 4.01 -8.64 7.10
N ARG A 179 4.87 -9.60 7.41
CA ARG A 179 5.80 -9.54 8.54
C ARG A 179 6.95 -8.60 8.23
N LEU A 180 6.99 -7.48 8.91
CA LEU A 180 7.95 -6.41 8.71
C LEU A 180 8.81 -6.21 9.97
N ALA A 181 9.95 -5.54 9.80
CA ALA A 181 10.75 -5.06 10.93
C ALA A 181 10.86 -3.53 10.85
N ALA A 182 10.49 -2.82 11.91
CA ALA A 182 10.60 -1.38 11.94
C ALA A 182 12.06 -0.92 11.90
N ARG A 183 12.37 0.20 11.25
CA ARG A 183 13.66 0.88 11.39
C ARG A 183 13.79 1.47 12.79
N THR A 184 15.02 1.61 13.27
CA THR A 184 15.30 2.09 14.64
C THR A 184 14.86 3.54 14.89
N ASP A 185 14.75 4.34 13.85
CA ASP A 185 14.36 5.75 13.88
C ASP A 185 12.92 5.98 13.36
N ALA A 186 12.18 4.90 13.07
CA ALA A 186 10.77 4.94 12.74
C ALA A 186 9.90 4.69 13.98
N GLU A 187 8.67 5.21 13.95
CA GLU A 187 7.72 5.09 15.04
C GLU A 187 6.68 4.02 14.72
N VAL A 188 6.57 3.00 15.56
CA VAL A 188 5.54 1.97 15.45
C VAL A 188 4.30 2.43 16.21
N VAL A 189 3.22 2.69 15.49
CA VAL A 189 1.96 3.20 16.03
C VAL A 189 1.04 2.07 16.48
N ALA A 190 1.06 0.93 15.77
CA ALA A 190 0.25 -0.25 16.06
C ALA A 190 0.94 -1.54 15.63
N ARG A 191 0.53 -2.67 16.23
CA ARG A 191 1.10 -4.01 16.00
C ARG A 191 0.04 -5.09 15.85
N CYS A 192 0.44 -6.18 15.15
CA CYS A 192 -0.18 -7.49 15.22
C CYS A 192 0.75 -8.42 16.01
N GLY A 193 0.42 -8.71 17.26
CA GLY A 193 1.36 -9.37 18.17
C GLY A 193 2.64 -8.55 18.35
N ASP A 194 3.80 -9.14 18.02
CA ASP A 194 5.09 -8.44 18.08
C ASP A 194 5.47 -7.72 16.77
N ASP A 195 4.75 -7.99 15.68
CA ASP A 195 5.07 -7.46 14.36
C ASP A 195 4.44 -6.08 14.13
N PRO A 196 5.16 -5.09 13.54
CA PRO A 196 4.61 -3.78 13.22
C PRO A 196 3.46 -3.85 12.23
N LEU A 197 2.32 -3.21 12.55
CA LEU A 197 1.19 -3.04 11.62
C LEU A 197 1.23 -1.66 10.95
N LEU A 198 1.20 -0.60 11.74
CA LEU A 198 1.31 0.77 11.25
C LEU A 198 2.61 1.36 11.77
N THR A 199 3.51 1.66 10.86
CA THR A 199 4.78 2.32 11.14
C THR A 199 4.89 3.61 10.34
N VAL A 200 5.34 4.67 10.98
CA VAL A 200 5.44 6.00 10.38
C VAL A 200 6.86 6.56 10.52
N TRP A 201 7.26 7.42 9.59
CA TRP A 201 8.61 7.95 9.56
C TRP A 201 8.70 9.29 8.85
N ASN A 202 9.52 10.20 9.42
CA ASN A 202 9.96 11.40 8.72
C ASN A 202 11.28 11.09 8.00
N VAL A 203 11.30 11.16 6.68
CA VAL A 203 12.44 10.78 5.85
C VAL A 203 12.78 11.84 4.81
N GLY A 204 14.02 12.34 4.85
CA GLY A 204 14.38 13.51 4.04
C GLY A 204 13.54 14.73 4.41
N GLY A 205 12.93 15.36 3.41
CA GLY A 205 11.96 16.46 3.62
C GLY A 205 10.51 16.00 3.73
N GLY A 206 10.23 14.69 3.52
CA GLY A 206 8.89 14.14 3.43
C GLY A 206 8.52 13.18 4.57
N ARG A 207 7.43 12.48 4.38
CA ARG A 207 6.92 11.49 5.33
C ARG A 207 6.56 10.20 4.62
N ALA A 208 6.84 9.08 5.28
CA ALA A 208 6.46 7.77 4.78
C ALA A 208 5.80 6.91 5.85
N PHE A 209 4.93 6.00 5.43
CA PHE A 209 4.35 4.99 6.30
C PHE A 209 4.33 3.62 5.63
N ALA A 210 4.24 2.59 6.46
CA ALA A 210 3.93 1.23 6.08
C ALA A 210 2.70 0.77 6.89
N TYR A 211 1.69 0.30 6.21
CA TYR A 211 0.56 -0.41 6.80
C TYR A 211 0.65 -1.86 6.36
N ALA A 212 0.97 -2.76 7.28
CA ALA A 212 1.38 -4.12 6.94
C ALA A 212 0.24 -5.05 6.53
N SER A 213 -1.04 -4.66 6.73
CA SER A 213 -2.20 -5.44 6.28
C SER A 213 -2.81 -4.84 5.02
N ASP A 214 -3.81 -5.52 4.48
CA ASP A 214 -4.55 -5.09 3.30
C ASP A 214 -5.57 -4.00 3.62
N CYS A 215 -5.93 -3.19 2.63
CA CYS A 215 -7.01 -2.22 2.71
C CYS A 215 -8.37 -2.77 2.25
N GLY A 216 -8.44 -4.02 1.84
CA GLY A 216 -9.60 -4.69 1.30
C GLY A 216 -9.96 -6.00 2.01
N PRO A 217 -10.98 -6.74 1.50
CA PRO A 217 -11.53 -7.93 2.16
C PRO A 217 -10.57 -9.10 2.28
N HIS A 218 -9.45 -9.11 1.57
CA HIS A 218 -8.50 -10.22 1.60
C HIS A 218 -7.98 -10.45 3.03
N TRP A 219 -7.44 -9.42 3.69
CA TRP A 219 -6.98 -9.48 5.08
C TRP A 219 -7.77 -8.63 6.05
N ALA A 220 -8.47 -7.61 5.59
CA ALA A 220 -9.33 -6.81 6.46
C ALA A 220 -10.75 -7.40 6.52
N ALA A 221 -11.21 -7.73 7.72
CA ALA A 221 -12.55 -8.31 7.88
C ALA A 221 -13.64 -7.30 7.47
N PRO A 222 -14.75 -7.75 6.84
CA PRO A 222 -15.84 -6.86 6.42
C PRO A 222 -16.42 -6.01 7.55
N SER A 223 -16.43 -6.52 8.78
CA SER A 223 -16.88 -5.77 9.97
C SER A 223 -15.98 -4.59 10.28
N TYR A 224 -14.66 -4.73 10.08
CA TYR A 224 -13.71 -3.64 10.25
C TYR A 224 -13.82 -2.64 9.10
N LEU A 225 -13.86 -3.11 7.85
CA LEU A 225 -13.98 -2.26 6.67
C LEU A 225 -15.22 -1.34 6.73
N ALA A 226 -16.33 -1.84 7.28
CA ALA A 226 -17.58 -1.09 7.44
C ALA A 226 -17.59 -0.20 8.70
N SER A 227 -16.56 -0.22 9.53
CA SER A 227 -16.51 0.52 10.78
C SER A 227 -16.12 2.00 10.57
N SER A 228 -16.48 2.86 11.54
CA SER A 228 -15.99 4.24 11.59
C SER A 228 -14.47 4.31 11.83
N ASP A 229 -13.89 3.33 12.51
CA ASP A 229 -12.47 3.27 12.80
C ASP A 229 -11.63 3.10 11.52
N TYR A 230 -12.12 2.33 10.53
CA TYR A 230 -11.45 2.20 9.24
C TYR A 230 -11.33 3.55 8.51
N ALA A 231 -12.45 4.27 8.39
CA ALA A 231 -12.44 5.58 7.76
C ALA A 231 -11.62 6.61 8.56
N ALA A 232 -11.68 6.56 9.90
CA ALA A 232 -10.89 7.41 10.77
C ALA A 232 -9.40 7.17 10.59
N LEU A 233 -8.94 5.90 10.57
CA LEU A 233 -7.56 5.53 10.33
C LEU A 233 -7.03 6.11 9.02
N TRP A 234 -7.72 5.84 7.90
CA TRP A 234 -7.21 6.26 6.58
C TRP A 234 -7.19 7.77 6.43
N ASN A 235 -8.17 8.50 6.94
CA ASN A 235 -8.16 9.95 6.94
C ASN A 235 -7.11 10.53 7.90
N GLY A 236 -6.86 9.87 9.04
CA GLY A 236 -5.78 10.19 9.96
C GLY A 236 -4.41 10.03 9.31
N ILE A 237 -4.18 8.92 8.61
CA ILE A 237 -2.96 8.68 7.84
C ILE A 237 -2.75 9.79 6.80
N VAL A 238 -3.76 10.16 6.02
CA VAL A 238 -3.65 11.25 5.04
C VAL A 238 -3.28 12.55 5.74
N THR A 239 -3.97 12.92 6.80
CA THR A 239 -3.72 14.16 7.56
C THR A 239 -2.29 14.17 8.11
N TRP A 240 -1.85 13.07 8.71
CA TRP A 240 -0.49 12.96 9.24
C TRP A 240 0.55 13.04 8.10
N ALA A 241 0.36 12.26 7.03
CA ALA A 241 1.35 12.14 5.95
C ALA A 241 1.53 13.45 5.18
N THR A 242 0.43 14.16 4.87
CA THR A 242 0.50 15.41 4.11
C THR A 242 0.89 16.61 4.98
N GLY A 243 0.84 16.47 6.32
CA GLY A 243 0.99 17.57 7.25
C GLY A 243 -0.23 18.50 7.20
N GLU A 244 -0.42 19.30 8.25
CA GLU A 244 -1.15 20.54 8.08
C GLU A 244 -0.23 21.45 7.25
N ARG A 245 -0.41 21.48 5.93
CA ARG A 245 0.05 22.64 5.17
C ARG A 245 -0.83 23.76 5.65
N GLY A 246 -0.33 24.46 6.70
CA GLY A 246 -1.01 25.61 7.23
C GLY A 246 -1.43 26.49 6.07
N SER A 247 -2.70 26.83 6.05
CA SER A 247 -3.22 27.95 5.27
C SER A 247 -2.45 29.20 5.67
N ASN A 248 -1.40 29.49 4.91
CA ASN A 248 -0.81 30.82 4.85
C ASN A 248 -1.56 31.66 3.81
#